data_5c261d328b72da972896178bdf3ad382
#
_entry.id   5c261d328b72da972896178bdf3ad382
#
_cell.length_a   1.000
_cell.length_b   1.000
_cell.length_c   1.000
_cell.angle_alpha   90.00
_cell.angle_beta   90.00
_cell.angle_gamma   90.00
#
_symmetry.space_group_name_H-M   'P 1'
#
loop_
_entity.id
_entity.type
_entity.pdbx_description
1 polymer ?
#
loop_
_entity_poly.entity_id
_entity_poly.type
_entity_poly.pdbx_seq_one_letter_code
_entity_poly.pdbx_strand_id
1 'polypeptide(L)'
;MKWKIGQLYPIPKSENWSYNLSNVRPIVLLEAFRKVVVQVLGKRLDKVLSTYNILKGPNYAGLSGCGISSPIHIMNNMIKEAREKNKEIWILFQDMKKAFDSVSLEMLEKALRRKKLPSSIRKFVLSLFDARKIRVITSYGLTQEFTAEDGLDQGEVISPLLWRIFYDPLLCEIQNKEGMGYKMSLNWPTDLNFNQTKEVSWRQGVLAYADDTTWVARSKEELSQIIKISDEFYELNDIEINGKKSELLVINPYQTKHQKDKEISIEVGKNKDTVYAKRGSEAIRHLGVWLSEKGNSECNTKIIAREVTRMCKVIRFKRASVSQLVYMNNSVLLPSIEFRLQTSFLSKNKCDQIQRPIWMLIKNKMELARSVANSICSHNGLFGLRSIWQNQIAHHTTELTLRLNQESSVGITTRLRLKDAQIKCKSKFSLLDSRHKFIVNQIKNNLTYNIIQSISKLGFSF
;
A
#
# COMPACT_ATOMS: atom_id res chain seq x y z
N MET A 1 -23.87 -8.15 -31.08
CA MET A 1 -22.69 -7.24 -31.24
C MET A 1 -21.44 -7.95 -30.76
N LYS A 2 -20.36 -7.96 -31.53
CA LYS A 2 -19.04 -8.58 -31.13
C LYS A 2 -18.45 -8.01 -29.83
N TRP A 3 -18.85 -6.82 -29.39
CA TRP A 3 -18.39 -6.18 -28.17
C TRP A 3 -18.82 -6.85 -26.84
N LYS A 4 -19.84 -7.69 -26.88
CA LYS A 4 -20.35 -8.41 -25.68
C LYS A 4 -19.74 -9.81 -25.51
N ILE A 5 -18.81 -10.20 -26.37
CA ILE A 5 -18.15 -11.51 -26.28
C ILE A 5 -16.76 -11.32 -25.69
N GLY A 6 -16.52 -11.90 -24.53
CA GLY A 6 -15.22 -11.93 -23.86
C GLY A 6 -14.60 -13.34 -23.89
N GLN A 7 -13.27 -13.39 -23.89
CA GLN A 7 -12.52 -14.63 -23.69
C GLN A 7 -11.88 -14.63 -22.33
N LEU A 8 -12.24 -15.54 -21.45
CA LEU A 8 -11.72 -15.65 -20.10
C LEU A 8 -10.46 -16.50 -20.12
N TYR A 9 -9.36 -15.91 -19.66
CA TYR A 9 -8.09 -16.59 -19.44
C TYR A 9 -7.89 -16.83 -17.93
N PRO A 10 -7.91 -18.07 -17.45
CA PRO A 10 -7.74 -18.39 -16.03
C PRO A 10 -6.27 -18.32 -15.63
N ILE A 11 -5.84 -17.30 -14.90
CA ILE A 11 -4.47 -17.17 -14.40
C ILE A 11 -4.38 -17.75 -12.98
N PRO A 12 -3.55 -18.76 -12.72
CA PRO A 12 -3.33 -19.30 -11.38
C PRO A 12 -2.85 -18.21 -10.40
N LYS A 13 -3.41 -18.18 -9.18
CA LYS A 13 -2.99 -17.25 -8.11
C LYS A 13 -1.64 -17.62 -7.49
N SER A 14 -1.26 -18.90 -7.56
CA SER A 14 0.01 -19.43 -7.06
C SER A 14 0.46 -20.62 -7.92
N GLU A 15 1.74 -20.99 -7.84
CA GLU A 15 2.28 -22.20 -8.50
C GLU A 15 1.56 -23.47 -8.04
N ASN A 16 1.15 -23.53 -6.77
CA ASN A 16 0.44 -24.67 -6.17
C ASN A 16 -1.08 -24.44 -6.13
N TRP A 17 -1.69 -24.09 -7.26
CA TRP A 17 -3.14 -23.86 -7.33
C TRP A 17 -3.98 -25.13 -7.36
N SER A 18 -3.32 -26.30 -7.49
CA SER A 18 -3.95 -27.65 -7.43
C SER A 18 -5.15 -27.83 -8.38
N TYR A 19 -5.11 -27.17 -9.54
CA TYR A 19 -6.19 -27.16 -10.54
C TYR A 19 -7.57 -26.74 -10.00
N ASN A 20 -7.60 -26.07 -8.83
CA ASN A 20 -8.84 -25.57 -8.25
C ASN A 20 -9.20 -24.21 -8.87
N LEU A 21 -10.35 -24.12 -9.51
CA LEU A 21 -10.83 -22.91 -10.17
C LEU A 21 -11.04 -21.73 -9.20
N SER A 22 -11.25 -21.97 -7.91
CA SER A 22 -11.30 -20.90 -6.90
C SER A 22 -9.95 -20.20 -6.71
N ASN A 23 -8.85 -20.85 -7.09
CA ASN A 23 -7.48 -20.34 -7.01
C ASN A 23 -6.97 -19.73 -8.32
N VAL A 24 -7.85 -19.32 -9.23
CA VAL A 24 -7.50 -18.60 -10.45
C VAL A 24 -8.04 -17.17 -10.43
N ARG A 25 -7.40 -16.28 -11.21
CA ARG A 25 -7.93 -14.97 -11.58
C ARG A 25 -8.60 -15.08 -12.93
N PRO A 26 -9.88 -14.78 -13.06
CA PRO A 26 -10.62 -14.86 -14.34
C PRO A 26 -10.36 -13.56 -15.14
N ILE A 27 -9.25 -13.50 -15.87
CA ILE A 27 -8.94 -12.33 -16.71
C ILE A 27 -9.72 -12.40 -17.99
N VAL A 28 -10.58 -11.42 -18.24
CA VAL A 28 -11.39 -11.35 -19.45
C VAL A 28 -10.65 -10.54 -20.52
N LEU A 29 -10.37 -11.20 -21.63
CA LEU A 29 -9.81 -10.59 -22.84
C LEU A 29 -10.97 -10.04 -23.68
N LEU A 30 -10.96 -8.74 -23.86
CA LEU A 30 -12.00 -8.00 -24.58
C LEU A 30 -11.45 -7.46 -25.90
N GLU A 31 -12.37 -7.18 -26.82
CA GLU A 31 -12.06 -6.66 -28.14
C GLU A 31 -11.30 -5.32 -28.05
N ALA A 32 -10.27 -5.13 -28.89
CA ALA A 32 -9.34 -4.01 -28.79
C ALA A 32 -10.01 -2.64 -29.01
N PHE A 33 -10.90 -2.53 -29.98
CA PHE A 33 -11.62 -1.28 -30.27
C PHE A 33 -12.55 -0.88 -29.10
N ARG A 34 -13.24 -1.86 -28.50
CA ARG A 34 -14.00 -1.65 -27.25
C ARG A 34 -13.12 -1.05 -26.17
N LYS A 35 -11.92 -1.62 -25.94
CA LYS A 35 -10.97 -1.10 -24.93
C LYS A 35 -10.57 0.34 -25.19
N VAL A 36 -10.33 0.72 -26.44
CA VAL A 36 -10.00 2.11 -26.80
C VAL A 36 -11.15 3.06 -26.47
N VAL A 37 -12.38 2.74 -26.88
CA VAL A 37 -13.57 3.57 -26.62
C VAL A 37 -13.80 3.72 -25.11
N VAL A 38 -13.76 2.60 -24.37
CA VAL A 38 -13.95 2.60 -22.91
C VAL A 38 -12.81 3.33 -22.19
N GLN A 39 -11.57 3.25 -22.69
CA GLN A 39 -10.44 3.99 -22.16
C GLN A 39 -10.60 5.51 -22.32
N VAL A 40 -11.11 5.97 -23.46
CA VAL A 40 -11.40 7.40 -23.69
C VAL A 40 -12.46 7.89 -22.71
N LEU A 41 -13.56 7.14 -22.54
CA LEU A 41 -14.60 7.45 -21.57
C LEU A 41 -14.04 7.44 -20.14
N GLY A 42 -13.30 6.40 -19.76
CA GLY A 42 -12.69 6.24 -18.44
C GLY A 42 -11.75 7.39 -18.10
N LYS A 43 -10.87 7.81 -19.03
CA LYS A 43 -9.97 8.97 -18.83
C LYS A 43 -10.73 10.29 -18.64
N ARG A 44 -11.83 10.50 -19.40
CA ARG A 44 -12.68 11.69 -19.23
C ARG A 44 -13.37 11.71 -17.87
N LEU A 45 -13.92 10.57 -17.46
CA LEU A 45 -14.58 10.41 -16.17
C LEU A 45 -13.56 10.58 -15.03
N ASP A 46 -12.41 9.94 -15.11
CA ASP A 46 -11.30 10.07 -14.16
C ASP A 46 -10.89 11.54 -13.96
N LYS A 47 -10.70 12.28 -15.07
CA LYS A 47 -10.36 13.71 -15.02
C LYS A 47 -11.41 14.52 -14.27
N VAL A 48 -12.71 14.28 -14.51
CA VAL A 48 -13.79 15.00 -13.81
C VAL A 48 -13.79 14.62 -12.33
N LEU A 49 -13.75 13.33 -12.00
CA LEU A 49 -13.80 12.84 -10.62
C LEU A 49 -12.60 13.32 -9.78
N SER A 50 -11.40 13.36 -10.38
CA SER A 50 -10.18 13.81 -9.70
C SER A 50 -10.12 15.33 -9.56
N THR A 51 -10.39 16.10 -10.64
CA THR A 51 -10.33 17.56 -10.61
C THR A 51 -11.30 18.17 -9.59
N TYR A 52 -12.52 17.65 -9.52
CA TYR A 52 -13.55 18.15 -8.59
C TYR A 52 -13.59 17.38 -7.28
N ASN A 53 -12.68 16.45 -7.05
CA ASN A 53 -12.63 15.63 -5.84
C ASN A 53 -14.00 15.04 -5.46
N ILE A 54 -14.69 14.41 -6.42
CA ILE A 54 -16.08 13.95 -6.27
C ILE A 54 -16.19 12.72 -5.36
N LEU A 55 -15.19 11.82 -5.44
CA LEU A 55 -15.10 10.63 -4.59
C LEU A 55 -14.38 11.01 -3.30
N LYS A 56 -15.08 10.95 -2.17
CA LYS A 56 -14.58 11.38 -0.86
C LYS A 56 -14.05 10.25 0.00
N GLY A 57 -14.47 9.01 -0.29
CA GLY A 57 -13.99 7.84 0.43
C GLY A 57 -12.49 7.62 0.18
N PRO A 58 -11.69 7.29 1.24
CA PRO A 58 -10.25 7.17 1.14
C PRO A 58 -9.82 5.86 0.46
N ASN A 59 -10.12 5.73 -0.83
CA ASN A 59 -9.64 4.68 -1.73
C ASN A 59 -8.54 5.24 -2.63
N TYR A 60 -7.37 4.62 -2.63
CA TYR A 60 -6.15 5.08 -3.31
C TYR A 60 -5.88 4.34 -4.63
N ALA A 61 -6.86 3.59 -5.15
CA ALA A 61 -6.79 2.92 -6.44
C ALA A 61 -7.79 3.50 -7.43
N GLY A 62 -7.58 3.24 -8.72
CA GLY A 62 -8.54 3.49 -9.79
C GLY A 62 -8.79 4.96 -10.15
N LEU A 63 -7.97 5.90 -9.67
CA LEU A 63 -8.09 7.33 -9.98
C LEU A 63 -6.71 7.96 -10.14
N SER A 64 -6.57 8.88 -11.09
CA SER A 64 -5.32 9.62 -11.30
C SER A 64 -4.90 10.42 -10.06
N GLY A 65 -3.59 10.50 -9.81
CA GLY A 65 -3.03 11.16 -8.62
C GLY A 65 -3.06 10.33 -7.36
N CYS A 66 -3.68 9.15 -7.37
CA CYS A 66 -3.65 8.19 -6.29
C CYS A 66 -2.56 7.13 -6.52
N GLY A 67 -1.96 6.62 -5.45
CA GLY A 67 -0.92 5.61 -5.55
C GLY A 67 -0.83 4.73 -4.32
N ILE A 68 -0.30 3.52 -4.49
CA ILE A 68 -0.16 2.50 -3.45
C ILE A 68 0.71 2.96 -2.28
N SER A 69 1.66 3.87 -2.50
CA SER A 69 2.54 4.42 -1.46
C SER A 69 1.77 5.25 -0.42
N SER A 70 0.69 5.94 -0.81
CA SER A 70 -0.09 6.80 0.09
C SER A 70 -0.68 6.04 1.29
N PRO A 71 -1.50 4.98 1.12
CA PRO A 71 -2.04 4.23 2.26
C PRO A 71 -0.94 3.56 3.09
N ILE A 72 0.14 3.09 2.46
CA ILE A 72 1.29 2.51 3.15
C ILE A 72 1.94 3.52 4.10
N HIS A 73 2.18 4.76 3.65
CA HIS A 73 2.80 5.79 4.47
C HIS A 73 1.87 6.32 5.56
N ILE A 74 0.58 6.51 5.26
CA ILE A 74 -0.42 6.90 6.27
C ILE A 74 -0.46 5.87 7.39
N MET A 75 -0.58 4.58 7.03
CA MET A 75 -0.58 3.46 7.99
C MET A 75 0.69 3.43 8.84
N ASN A 76 1.85 3.53 8.21
CA ASN A 76 3.13 3.57 8.91
C ASN A 76 3.25 4.76 9.88
N ASN A 77 2.74 5.93 9.50
CA ASN A 77 2.73 7.12 10.35
C ASN A 77 1.84 6.94 11.58
N MET A 78 0.63 6.35 11.41
CA MET A 78 -0.28 6.03 12.52
C MET A 78 0.33 5.01 13.48
N ILE A 79 0.85 3.90 12.95
CA ILE A 79 1.48 2.84 13.75
C ILE A 79 2.66 3.38 14.58
N LYS A 80 3.51 4.21 13.97
CA LYS A 80 4.66 4.79 14.67
C LYS A 80 4.24 5.80 15.75
N GLU A 81 3.25 6.64 15.44
CA GLU A 81 2.71 7.59 16.40
C GLU A 81 2.06 6.88 17.59
N ALA A 82 1.25 5.83 17.32
CA ALA A 82 0.62 5.03 18.37
C ALA A 82 1.66 4.42 19.34
N ARG A 83 2.76 3.87 18.80
CA ARG A 83 3.84 3.31 19.61
C ARG A 83 4.56 4.38 20.43
N GLU A 84 4.94 5.49 19.80
CA GLU A 84 5.71 6.55 20.45
C GLU A 84 4.92 7.23 21.57
N LYS A 85 3.61 7.37 21.40
CA LYS A 85 2.71 8.01 22.37
C LYS A 85 1.98 7.02 23.27
N ASN A 86 2.29 5.72 23.14
CA ASN A 86 1.64 4.64 23.89
C ASN A 86 0.10 4.67 23.75
N LYS A 87 -0.40 5.01 22.57
CA LYS A 87 -1.82 5.00 22.24
C LYS A 87 -2.25 3.65 21.71
N GLU A 88 -3.47 3.25 22.01
CA GLU A 88 -4.08 2.05 21.47
C GLU A 88 -4.51 2.27 20.04
N ILE A 89 -4.25 1.27 19.15
CA ILE A 89 -4.75 1.24 17.78
C ILE A 89 -5.04 -0.19 17.36
N TRP A 90 -6.21 -0.37 16.75
CA TRP A 90 -6.71 -1.61 16.17
C TRP A 90 -6.79 -1.45 14.66
N ILE A 91 -6.17 -2.37 13.92
CA ILE A 91 -6.08 -2.33 12.47
C ILE A 91 -6.49 -3.69 11.92
N LEU A 92 -7.63 -3.74 11.24
CA LEU A 92 -8.12 -4.95 10.57
C LEU A 92 -7.88 -4.82 9.06
N PHE A 93 -7.04 -5.69 8.52
CA PHE A 93 -6.84 -5.89 7.09
C PHE A 93 -7.86 -6.91 6.61
N GLN A 94 -8.88 -6.45 5.88
CA GLN A 94 -10.01 -7.27 5.48
C GLN A 94 -9.86 -7.75 4.04
N ASP A 95 -9.98 -9.07 3.84
CA ASP A 95 -9.99 -9.71 2.52
C ASP A 95 -11.42 -10.00 2.06
N MET A 96 -11.76 -9.63 0.83
CA MET A 96 -13.08 -9.88 0.24
C MET A 96 -12.99 -11.03 -0.75
N LYS A 97 -14.03 -11.87 -0.77
CA LYS A 97 -14.15 -12.92 -1.79
C LYS A 97 -14.73 -12.31 -3.06
N LYS A 98 -14.02 -12.46 -4.20
CA LYS A 98 -14.53 -12.12 -5.53
C LYS A 98 -15.17 -10.73 -5.64
N ALA A 99 -14.57 -9.70 -5.02
CA ALA A 99 -15.12 -8.36 -4.90
C ALA A 99 -15.68 -7.79 -6.23
N PHE A 100 -14.92 -7.90 -7.33
CA PHE A 100 -15.36 -7.44 -8.65
C PHE A 100 -16.52 -8.26 -9.22
N ASP A 101 -16.54 -9.56 -8.95
CA ASP A 101 -17.57 -10.48 -9.47
C ASP A 101 -18.90 -10.32 -8.72
N SER A 102 -18.90 -9.75 -7.49
CA SER A 102 -20.09 -9.54 -6.65
C SER A 102 -20.84 -8.24 -6.95
N VAL A 103 -20.35 -7.39 -7.85
CA VAL A 103 -20.99 -6.09 -8.12
C VAL A 103 -22.27 -6.29 -8.91
N SER A 104 -23.42 -6.09 -8.27
CA SER A 104 -24.71 -6.06 -8.95
C SER A 104 -24.84 -4.83 -9.85
N LEU A 105 -25.33 -5.00 -11.07
CA LEU A 105 -25.52 -3.91 -12.02
C LEU A 105 -26.59 -2.91 -11.53
N GLU A 106 -27.60 -3.37 -10.78
CA GLU A 106 -28.60 -2.50 -10.17
C GLU A 106 -27.98 -1.58 -9.14
N MET A 107 -27.13 -2.13 -8.23
CA MET A 107 -26.46 -1.34 -7.21
C MET A 107 -25.40 -0.42 -7.81
N LEU A 108 -24.74 -0.85 -8.87
CA LEU A 108 -23.83 0.02 -9.64
C LEU A 108 -24.58 1.20 -10.26
N GLU A 109 -25.78 0.99 -10.83
CA GLU A 109 -26.63 2.09 -11.35
C GLU A 109 -26.98 3.08 -10.25
N LYS A 110 -27.37 2.62 -9.06
CA LYS A 110 -27.65 3.48 -7.90
C LYS A 110 -26.41 4.30 -7.49
N ALA A 111 -25.22 3.68 -7.50
CA ALA A 111 -23.97 4.36 -7.18
C ALA A 111 -23.61 5.45 -8.22
N LEU A 112 -23.75 5.14 -9.51
CA LEU A 112 -23.52 6.08 -10.61
C LEU A 112 -24.53 7.27 -10.55
N ARG A 113 -25.81 6.99 -10.24
CA ARG A 113 -26.85 8.00 -10.06
C ARG A 113 -26.56 8.91 -8.86
N ARG A 114 -26.09 8.35 -7.75
CA ARG A 114 -25.66 9.12 -6.56
C ARG A 114 -24.60 10.15 -6.93
N LYS A 115 -23.69 9.81 -7.85
CA LYS A 115 -22.66 10.74 -8.36
C LYS A 115 -23.16 11.64 -9.51
N LYS A 116 -24.48 11.66 -9.78
CA LYS A 116 -25.14 12.50 -10.78
C LYS A 116 -24.59 12.33 -12.20
N LEU A 117 -24.11 11.13 -12.56
CA LEU A 117 -23.70 10.85 -13.93
C LEU A 117 -24.92 10.96 -14.89
N PRO A 118 -24.75 11.55 -16.09
CA PRO A 118 -25.81 11.63 -17.11
C PRO A 118 -26.36 10.23 -17.45
N SER A 119 -27.66 10.14 -17.72
CA SER A 119 -28.35 8.88 -17.99
C SER A 119 -27.77 8.13 -19.20
N SER A 120 -27.35 8.85 -20.25
CA SER A 120 -26.68 8.29 -21.42
C SER A 120 -25.38 7.56 -21.08
N ILE A 121 -24.56 8.17 -20.21
CA ILE A 121 -23.31 7.57 -19.75
C ILE A 121 -23.58 6.35 -18.86
N ARG A 122 -24.54 6.44 -17.93
CA ARG A 122 -24.92 5.31 -17.08
C ARG A 122 -25.39 4.11 -17.94
N LYS A 123 -26.34 4.35 -18.86
CA LYS A 123 -26.83 3.31 -19.78
C LYS A 123 -25.71 2.68 -20.61
N PHE A 124 -24.78 3.49 -21.13
CA PHE A 124 -23.63 2.97 -21.86
C PHE A 124 -22.74 2.10 -20.96
N VAL A 125 -22.37 2.57 -19.77
CA VAL A 125 -21.52 1.81 -18.83
C VAL A 125 -22.18 0.49 -18.46
N LEU A 126 -23.46 0.49 -18.09
CA LEU A 126 -24.19 -0.73 -17.71
C LEU A 126 -24.29 -1.70 -18.89
N SER A 127 -24.50 -1.21 -20.11
CA SER A 127 -24.58 -2.05 -21.31
C SER A 127 -23.28 -2.82 -21.63
N LEU A 128 -22.14 -2.40 -21.09
CA LEU A 128 -20.87 -3.11 -21.22
C LEU A 128 -20.86 -4.43 -20.43
N PHE A 129 -21.62 -4.50 -19.35
CA PHE A 129 -21.64 -5.62 -18.41
C PHE A 129 -22.93 -6.43 -18.47
N ASP A 130 -24.00 -5.89 -19.03
CA ASP A 130 -25.31 -6.54 -19.13
C ASP A 130 -25.29 -7.68 -20.15
N ALA A 131 -25.75 -8.87 -19.74
CA ALA A 131 -25.94 -10.06 -20.55
C ALA A 131 -24.71 -10.38 -21.46
N ARG A 132 -23.50 -10.21 -20.94
CA ARG A 132 -22.27 -10.46 -21.70
C ARG A 132 -21.98 -11.94 -21.83
N LYS A 133 -21.48 -12.34 -23.00
CA LYS A 133 -21.15 -13.73 -23.29
C LYS A 133 -19.66 -13.98 -23.10
N ILE A 134 -19.33 -15.06 -22.40
CA ILE A 134 -17.95 -15.41 -22.08
C ILE A 134 -17.66 -16.83 -22.58
N ARG A 135 -16.44 -17.03 -23.14
CA ARG A 135 -15.86 -18.34 -23.47
C ARG A 135 -14.57 -18.50 -22.67
N VAL A 136 -14.34 -19.65 -22.07
CA VAL A 136 -13.08 -19.91 -21.35
C VAL A 136 -12.04 -20.47 -22.31
N ILE A 137 -10.82 -19.92 -22.24
CA ILE A 137 -9.66 -20.45 -22.96
C ILE A 137 -9.11 -21.63 -22.17
N THR A 138 -9.08 -22.80 -22.80
CA THR A 138 -8.52 -24.03 -22.21
C THR A 138 -7.42 -24.59 -23.13
N SER A 139 -6.66 -25.58 -22.64
CA SER A 139 -5.68 -26.32 -23.45
C SER A 139 -6.30 -27.07 -24.63
N TYR A 140 -7.61 -27.30 -24.60
CA TYR A 140 -8.37 -28.01 -25.65
C TYR A 140 -9.14 -27.07 -26.60
N GLY A 141 -8.95 -25.74 -26.44
CA GLY A 141 -9.66 -24.72 -27.22
C GLY A 141 -10.64 -23.91 -26.37
N LEU A 142 -11.59 -23.24 -27.04
CA LEU A 142 -12.61 -22.42 -26.38
C LEU A 142 -13.79 -23.26 -25.94
N THR A 143 -14.31 -23.00 -24.75
CA THR A 143 -15.59 -23.60 -24.29
C THR A 143 -16.78 -23.05 -25.07
N GLN A 144 -17.96 -23.67 -24.86
CA GLN A 144 -19.22 -23.05 -25.24
C GLN A 144 -19.42 -21.71 -24.54
N GLU A 145 -20.23 -20.83 -25.12
CA GLU A 145 -20.58 -19.55 -24.51
C GLU A 145 -21.50 -19.76 -23.32
N PHE A 146 -21.21 -18.99 -22.24
CA PHE A 146 -22.15 -18.79 -21.15
C PHE A 146 -22.40 -17.30 -20.93
N THR A 147 -23.53 -16.96 -20.36
CA THR A 147 -23.90 -15.58 -20.05
C THR A 147 -23.47 -15.25 -18.62
N ALA A 148 -22.73 -14.14 -18.47
CA ALA A 148 -22.44 -13.57 -17.15
C ALA A 148 -23.45 -12.43 -16.90
N GLU A 149 -24.18 -12.54 -15.80
CA GLU A 149 -25.30 -11.63 -15.48
C GLU A 149 -24.82 -10.44 -14.66
N ASP A 150 -23.96 -10.66 -13.65
CA ASP A 150 -23.43 -9.65 -12.74
C ASP A 150 -21.89 -9.56 -12.75
N GLY A 151 -21.37 -8.62 -12.02
CA GLY A 151 -19.94 -8.40 -11.79
C GLY A 151 -19.30 -7.45 -12.80
N LEU A 152 -18.10 -7.01 -12.44
CA LEU A 152 -17.21 -6.20 -13.27
C LEU A 152 -16.07 -7.07 -13.80
N ASP A 153 -15.86 -7.10 -15.11
CA ASP A 153 -14.82 -7.92 -15.72
C ASP A 153 -13.42 -7.53 -15.23
N GLN A 154 -12.66 -8.53 -14.77
CA GLN A 154 -11.23 -8.39 -14.53
C GLN A 154 -10.49 -8.35 -15.86
N GLY A 155 -10.18 -7.15 -16.35
CA GLY A 155 -9.59 -6.90 -17.68
C GLY A 155 -10.27 -5.76 -18.45
N GLU A 156 -11.43 -5.31 -17.99
CA GLU A 156 -12.05 -4.08 -18.50
C GLU A 156 -11.39 -2.85 -17.88
N VAL A 157 -11.01 -1.89 -18.72
CA VAL A 157 -10.20 -0.73 -18.32
C VAL A 157 -10.91 0.16 -17.27
N ILE A 158 -12.23 0.25 -17.35
CA ILE A 158 -13.03 1.11 -16.45
C ILE A 158 -13.41 0.41 -15.14
N SER A 159 -13.26 -0.92 -15.02
CA SER A 159 -13.69 -1.67 -13.83
C SER A 159 -13.11 -1.16 -12.51
N PRO A 160 -11.82 -0.80 -12.39
CA PRO A 160 -11.28 -0.25 -11.14
C PRO A 160 -11.94 1.08 -10.72
N LEU A 161 -12.28 1.93 -11.70
CA LEU A 161 -12.96 3.19 -11.44
C LEU A 161 -14.42 2.97 -11.01
N LEU A 162 -15.11 2.01 -11.64
CA LEU A 162 -16.49 1.65 -11.29
C LEU A 162 -16.56 1.03 -9.89
N TRP A 163 -15.63 0.14 -9.55
CA TRP A 163 -15.50 -0.38 -8.19
C TRP A 163 -15.35 0.75 -7.17
N ARG A 164 -14.47 1.71 -7.43
CA ARG A 164 -14.27 2.86 -6.55
C ARG A 164 -15.54 3.69 -6.36
N ILE A 165 -16.32 3.93 -7.43
CA ILE A 165 -17.61 4.64 -7.36
C ILE A 165 -18.63 3.85 -6.54
N PHE A 166 -18.69 2.54 -6.76
CA PHE A 166 -19.59 1.61 -6.09
C PHE A 166 -19.29 1.54 -4.59
N TYR A 167 -18.01 1.48 -4.22
CA TYR A 167 -17.56 1.29 -2.84
C TYR A 167 -17.46 2.60 -2.02
N ASP A 168 -17.44 3.77 -2.68
CA ASP A 168 -17.32 5.09 -2.05
C ASP A 168 -18.37 5.40 -0.95
N PRO A 169 -19.64 4.97 -1.02
CA PRO A 169 -20.62 5.20 0.04
C PRO A 169 -20.19 4.66 1.40
N LEU A 170 -19.74 3.42 1.46
CA LEU A 170 -19.27 2.78 2.70
C LEU A 170 -18.07 3.49 3.29
N LEU A 171 -17.08 3.81 2.44
CA LEU A 171 -15.88 4.49 2.88
C LEU A 171 -16.18 5.90 3.41
N CYS A 172 -17.11 6.61 2.78
CA CYS A 172 -17.57 7.92 3.24
C CYS A 172 -18.30 7.82 4.58
N GLU A 173 -19.19 6.84 4.76
CA GLU A 173 -19.95 6.64 6.00
C GLU A 173 -19.00 6.49 7.19
N ILE A 174 -18.04 5.59 7.09
CA ILE A 174 -17.08 5.34 8.18
C ILE A 174 -16.14 6.52 8.39
N GLN A 175 -15.62 7.14 7.32
CA GLN A 175 -14.70 8.25 7.43
C GLN A 175 -15.33 9.49 8.03
N ASN A 176 -16.61 9.76 7.74
CA ASN A 176 -17.32 10.95 8.20
C ASN A 176 -17.98 10.77 9.57
N LYS A 177 -18.16 9.53 10.05
CA LYS A 177 -18.80 9.27 11.34
C LYS A 177 -17.97 9.86 12.48
N GLU A 178 -18.55 10.78 13.22
CA GLU A 178 -17.88 11.45 14.32
C GLU A 178 -17.43 10.46 15.40
N GLY A 179 -16.26 10.70 15.95
CA GLY A 179 -15.70 9.86 17.01
C GLY A 179 -15.08 8.56 16.54
N MET A 180 -15.24 8.11 15.29
CA MET A 180 -14.64 6.87 14.77
C MET A 180 -13.29 7.12 14.10
N GLY A 181 -12.37 6.17 14.21
CA GLY A 181 -11.06 6.18 13.60
C GLY A 181 -9.93 6.68 14.51
N TYR A 182 -8.72 6.33 14.15
CA TYR A 182 -7.53 6.73 14.89
C TYR A 182 -7.22 8.22 14.68
N LYS A 183 -7.07 8.97 15.77
CA LYS A 183 -6.73 10.40 15.77
C LYS A 183 -5.23 10.58 16.04
N MET A 184 -4.49 11.02 15.02
CA MET A 184 -3.15 11.59 15.19
C MET A 184 -3.30 13.04 15.65
N SER A 185 -2.60 13.44 16.71
CA SER A 185 -2.65 14.81 17.21
C SER A 185 -1.34 15.23 17.86
N LEU A 186 -1.04 16.50 17.77
CA LEU A 186 0.06 17.13 18.50
C LEU A 186 -0.31 18.57 18.88
N ASN A 187 0.26 19.03 19.99
CA ASN A 187 0.19 20.44 20.41
C ASN A 187 1.34 21.20 19.76
N TRP A 188 1.02 22.00 18.75
CA TRP A 188 2.00 22.80 18.04
C TRP A 188 2.17 24.15 18.73
N PRO A 189 3.41 24.53 19.11
CA PRO A 189 3.65 25.85 19.72
C PRO A 189 3.33 26.97 18.71
N THR A 190 2.63 27.99 19.19
CA THR A 190 2.26 29.18 18.43
C THR A 190 3.18 30.35 18.69
N ASP A 191 4.00 30.26 19.77
CA ASP A 191 5.00 31.23 20.16
C ASP A 191 6.41 30.62 20.21
N LEU A 192 7.44 31.45 20.11
CA LEU A 192 8.84 31.03 20.12
C LEU A 192 9.30 30.47 21.50
N ASN A 193 8.56 30.76 22.55
CA ASN A 193 8.85 30.33 23.90
C ASN A 193 8.11 29.05 24.31
N PHE A 194 7.30 28.46 23.40
CA PHE A 194 6.51 27.25 23.62
C PHE A 194 5.46 27.38 24.76
N ASN A 195 5.05 28.60 25.13
CA ASN A 195 4.08 28.84 26.20
C ASN A 195 2.63 28.64 25.68
N GLN A 196 2.38 28.94 24.44
CA GLN A 196 1.07 28.75 23.82
C GLN A 196 1.14 27.65 22.78
N THR A 197 0.13 26.78 22.78
CA THR A 197 0.05 25.67 21.84
C THR A 197 -1.33 25.60 21.21
N LYS A 198 -1.37 25.17 19.93
CA LYS A 198 -2.60 24.85 19.20
C LYS A 198 -2.60 23.37 18.86
N GLU A 199 -3.68 22.68 19.18
CA GLU A 199 -3.84 21.29 18.76
C GLU A 199 -3.98 21.22 17.23
N VAL A 200 -3.12 20.43 16.60
CA VAL A 200 -3.21 20.05 15.19
C VAL A 200 -3.50 18.56 15.15
N SER A 201 -4.60 18.18 14.54
CA SER A 201 -5.02 16.79 14.51
C SER A 201 -5.53 16.35 13.14
N TRP A 202 -5.48 15.05 12.91
CA TRP A 202 -6.01 14.39 11.73
C TRP A 202 -6.52 13.00 12.12
N ARG A 203 -7.60 12.55 11.47
CA ARG A 203 -8.30 11.31 11.82
C ARG A 203 -8.49 10.42 10.60
N GLN A 204 -8.37 9.10 10.80
CA GLN A 204 -8.59 8.10 9.77
C GLN A 204 -9.29 6.87 10.34
N GLY A 205 -10.43 6.50 9.77
CA GLY A 205 -11.19 5.31 10.13
C GLY A 205 -11.03 4.16 9.11
N VAL A 206 -10.67 4.47 7.87
CA VAL A 206 -10.54 3.49 6.80
C VAL A 206 -9.49 3.89 5.79
N LEU A 207 -8.79 2.92 5.24
CA LEU A 207 -7.91 3.04 4.07
C LEU A 207 -8.24 1.91 3.11
N ALA A 208 -8.47 2.22 1.84
CA ALA A 208 -8.72 1.21 0.81
C ALA A 208 -7.77 1.36 -0.37
N TYR A 209 -7.40 0.25 -0.99
CA TYR A 209 -6.70 0.19 -2.27
C TYR A 209 -7.38 -0.87 -3.13
N ALA A 210 -8.25 -0.44 -4.03
CA ALA A 210 -9.23 -1.27 -4.72
C ALA A 210 -10.15 -1.99 -3.72
N ASP A 211 -10.07 -3.31 -3.67
CA ASP A 211 -10.78 -4.21 -2.76
C ASP A 211 -10.05 -4.44 -1.43
N ASP A 212 -8.73 -4.26 -1.40
CA ASP A 212 -7.95 -4.34 -0.16
C ASP A 212 -8.37 -3.21 0.80
N THR A 213 -9.17 -3.55 1.82
CA THR A 213 -9.72 -2.58 2.77
C THR A 213 -9.09 -2.77 4.15
N THR A 214 -8.74 -1.65 4.77
CA THR A 214 -8.15 -1.62 6.10
C THR A 214 -8.96 -0.71 7.01
N TRP A 215 -9.56 -1.29 8.05
CA TRP A 215 -10.30 -0.59 9.08
C TRP A 215 -9.36 -0.18 10.21
N VAL A 216 -9.52 1.05 10.71
CA VAL A 216 -8.65 1.61 11.74
C VAL A 216 -9.49 2.20 12.86
N ALA A 217 -9.22 1.78 14.11
CA ALA A 217 -9.98 2.18 15.29
C ALA A 217 -9.05 2.43 16.49
N ARG A 218 -9.58 3.10 17.53
CA ARG A 218 -8.88 3.36 18.79
C ARG A 218 -9.07 2.26 19.82
N SER A 219 -10.12 1.45 19.66
CA SER A 219 -10.45 0.37 20.59
C SER A 219 -11.14 -0.79 19.86
N LYS A 220 -11.31 -1.91 20.56
CA LYS A 220 -12.05 -3.09 20.08
C LYS A 220 -13.51 -2.75 19.79
N GLU A 221 -14.15 -2.03 20.70
CA GLU A 221 -15.57 -1.67 20.60
C GLU A 221 -15.82 -0.80 19.37
N GLU A 222 -14.93 0.17 19.11
CA GLU A 222 -15.03 1.03 17.95
C GLU A 222 -14.80 0.24 16.65
N LEU A 223 -13.81 -0.67 16.62
CA LEU A 223 -13.60 -1.55 15.47
C LEU A 223 -14.82 -2.46 15.22
N SER A 224 -15.43 -2.99 16.28
CA SER A 224 -16.66 -3.80 16.17
C SER A 224 -17.82 -2.99 15.57
N GLN A 225 -17.95 -1.71 15.90
CA GLN A 225 -18.95 -0.84 15.29
C GLN A 225 -18.67 -0.56 13.81
N ILE A 226 -17.41 -0.34 13.43
CA ILE A 226 -17.00 -0.20 12.04
C ILE A 226 -17.34 -1.47 11.24
N ILE A 227 -17.01 -2.63 11.80
CA ILE A 227 -17.31 -3.93 11.17
C ILE A 227 -18.82 -4.11 10.98
N LYS A 228 -19.62 -3.78 11.98
CA LYS A 228 -21.09 -3.85 11.84
C LYS A 228 -21.60 -3.04 10.67
N ILE A 229 -21.16 -1.78 10.52
CA ILE A 229 -21.56 -0.93 9.39
C ILE A 229 -21.08 -1.53 8.06
N SER A 230 -19.86 -2.08 8.03
CA SER A 230 -19.35 -2.70 6.81
C SER A 230 -20.08 -3.98 6.46
N ASP A 231 -20.44 -4.81 7.45
CA ASP A 231 -21.17 -6.05 7.23
C ASP A 231 -22.60 -5.78 6.72
N GLU A 232 -23.28 -4.73 7.21
CA GLU A 232 -24.58 -4.28 6.68
C GLU A 232 -24.48 -3.90 5.19
N PHE A 233 -23.42 -3.17 4.80
CA PHE A 233 -23.18 -2.85 3.40
C PHE A 233 -22.86 -4.10 2.55
N TYR A 234 -22.08 -5.02 3.08
CA TYR A 234 -21.72 -6.27 2.39
C TYR A 234 -22.92 -7.19 2.20
N GLU A 235 -23.76 -7.30 3.22
CA GLU A 235 -25.01 -8.08 3.13
C GLU A 235 -25.96 -7.51 2.08
N LEU A 236 -26.10 -6.17 2.02
CA LEU A 236 -26.93 -5.48 1.02
C LEU A 236 -26.43 -5.71 -0.42
N ASN A 237 -25.14 -5.97 -0.60
CA ASN A 237 -24.50 -6.07 -1.90
C ASN A 237 -23.97 -7.49 -2.22
N ASP A 238 -24.37 -8.50 -1.47
CA ASP A 238 -23.95 -9.90 -1.62
C ASP A 238 -22.41 -10.08 -1.66
N ILE A 239 -21.67 -9.25 -0.92
CA ILE A 239 -20.22 -9.35 -0.81
C ILE A 239 -19.86 -10.26 0.36
N GLU A 240 -19.09 -11.30 0.09
CA GLU A 240 -18.61 -12.21 1.12
C GLU A 240 -17.22 -11.79 1.64
N ILE A 241 -17.06 -11.79 2.96
CA ILE A 241 -15.78 -11.58 3.62
C ILE A 241 -15.04 -12.89 3.80
N ASN A 242 -13.73 -12.85 3.63
CA ASN A 242 -12.84 -13.97 3.88
C ASN A 242 -12.15 -13.82 5.23
N GLY A 243 -12.82 -14.18 6.31
CA GLY A 243 -12.27 -14.08 7.66
C GLY A 243 -10.94 -14.81 7.84
N LYS A 244 -10.75 -15.97 7.19
CA LYS A 244 -9.51 -16.75 7.25
C LYS A 244 -8.28 -16.06 6.63
N LYS A 245 -8.50 -15.14 5.69
CA LYS A 245 -7.44 -14.35 5.06
C LYS A 245 -7.36 -12.93 5.63
N SER A 246 -8.37 -12.52 6.38
CA SER A 246 -8.33 -11.24 7.10
C SER A 246 -7.33 -11.33 8.24
N GLU A 247 -6.61 -10.24 8.49
CA GLU A 247 -5.53 -10.20 9.49
C GLU A 247 -5.71 -9.00 10.41
N LEU A 248 -5.44 -9.20 11.70
CA LEU A 248 -5.60 -8.18 12.73
C LEU A 248 -4.24 -7.78 13.31
N LEU A 249 -3.97 -6.47 13.37
CA LEU A 249 -2.83 -5.90 14.07
C LEU A 249 -3.31 -4.97 15.19
N VAL A 250 -2.87 -5.22 16.41
CA VAL A 250 -3.21 -4.40 17.57
C VAL A 250 -1.92 -3.89 18.23
N ILE A 251 -1.88 -2.61 18.55
CA ILE A 251 -0.72 -1.97 19.20
C ILE A 251 -1.19 -1.33 20.50
N ASN A 252 -0.44 -1.56 21.57
CA ASN A 252 -0.72 -1.06 22.91
C ASN A 252 -2.16 -1.35 23.40
N PRO A 253 -2.70 -2.57 23.29
CA PRO A 253 -4.05 -2.85 23.75
C PRO A 253 -4.16 -2.64 25.26
N TYR A 254 -5.16 -1.88 25.69
CA TYR A 254 -5.36 -1.54 27.11
C TYR A 254 -5.54 -2.79 27.98
N GLN A 255 -6.33 -3.75 27.49
CA GLN A 255 -6.66 -4.98 28.24
C GLN A 255 -5.47 -5.94 28.42
N THR A 256 -4.46 -5.90 27.57
CA THR A 256 -3.29 -6.79 27.66
C THR A 256 -2.24 -6.31 28.64
N LYS A 257 -2.30 -5.09 29.17
CA LYS A 257 -1.43 -4.66 30.28
C LYS A 257 -1.67 -5.48 31.54
N HIS A 258 -2.88 -6.01 31.72
CA HIS A 258 -3.30 -6.81 32.89
C HIS A 258 -3.51 -8.30 32.61
N GLN A 259 -3.49 -8.74 31.35
CA GLN A 259 -3.74 -10.12 30.96
C GLN A 259 -2.78 -10.55 29.86
N LYS A 260 -1.57 -10.96 30.25
CA LYS A 260 -0.51 -11.38 29.32
C LYS A 260 -0.89 -12.58 28.43
N ASP A 261 -1.94 -13.33 28.74
CA ASP A 261 -2.25 -14.62 28.14
C ASP A 261 -3.59 -14.71 27.42
N LYS A 262 -4.34 -13.61 27.27
CA LYS A 262 -5.60 -13.67 26.49
C LYS A 262 -5.35 -13.35 25.03
N GLU A 263 -5.83 -14.22 24.17
CA GLU A 263 -5.87 -14.02 22.73
C GLU A 263 -6.74 -12.82 22.38
N ILE A 264 -6.15 -11.85 21.71
CA ILE A 264 -6.85 -10.66 21.23
C ILE A 264 -7.44 -11.01 19.87
N SER A 265 -8.76 -10.87 19.75
CA SER A 265 -9.49 -11.24 18.55
C SER A 265 -10.67 -10.32 18.27
N ILE A 266 -11.18 -10.38 17.03
CA ILE A 266 -12.39 -9.72 16.59
C ILE A 266 -13.18 -10.63 15.66
N GLU A 267 -14.50 -10.51 15.66
CA GLU A 267 -15.39 -11.24 14.76
C GLU A 267 -15.66 -10.40 13.50
N VAL A 268 -15.72 -11.05 12.35
CA VAL A 268 -15.93 -10.41 11.04
C VAL A 268 -16.91 -11.20 10.18
N GLY A 269 -17.69 -10.48 9.38
CA GLY A 269 -18.60 -11.05 8.38
C GLY A 269 -19.81 -11.78 8.97
N LYS A 270 -20.72 -12.17 8.09
CA LYS A 270 -21.98 -12.85 8.43
C LYS A 270 -21.78 -14.14 9.24
N ASN A 271 -20.70 -14.87 8.95
CA ASN A 271 -20.36 -16.13 9.63
C ASN A 271 -19.66 -15.95 10.98
N LYS A 272 -19.42 -14.69 11.40
CA LYS A 272 -18.69 -14.35 12.63
C LYS A 272 -17.35 -15.06 12.73
N ASP A 273 -16.61 -15.09 11.63
CA ASP A 273 -15.25 -15.63 11.61
C ASP A 273 -14.37 -14.87 12.62
N THR A 274 -13.71 -15.59 13.52
CA THR A 274 -12.83 -14.99 14.52
C THR A 274 -11.45 -14.74 13.94
N VAL A 275 -11.00 -13.49 13.93
CA VAL A 275 -9.67 -13.06 13.48
C VAL A 275 -8.81 -12.72 14.69
N TYR A 276 -7.71 -13.44 14.88
CA TYR A 276 -6.77 -13.26 15.98
C TYR A 276 -5.68 -12.25 15.64
N ALA A 277 -5.27 -11.45 16.62
CA ALA A 277 -4.23 -10.46 16.44
C ALA A 277 -2.84 -11.10 16.26
N LYS A 278 -2.12 -10.67 15.25
CA LYS A 278 -0.70 -11.00 15.08
C LYS A 278 0.14 -10.28 16.14
N ARG A 279 0.96 -11.04 16.85
CA ARG A 279 1.70 -10.56 18.02
C ARG A 279 3.21 -10.59 17.83
N GLY A 280 3.87 -9.69 18.55
CA GLY A 280 5.34 -9.71 18.65
C GLY A 280 6.05 -9.50 17.33
N SER A 281 6.76 -10.55 16.85
CA SER A 281 7.52 -10.53 15.60
C SER A 281 6.73 -11.01 14.38
N GLU A 282 5.50 -11.50 14.58
CA GLU A 282 4.62 -11.84 13.47
C GLU A 282 4.29 -10.59 12.67
N ALA A 283 4.37 -10.71 11.34
CA ALA A 283 4.18 -9.59 10.45
C ALA A 283 3.06 -9.85 9.47
N ILE A 284 2.25 -8.83 9.22
CA ILE A 284 1.18 -8.80 8.23
C ILE A 284 1.72 -8.20 6.95
N ARG A 285 1.45 -8.85 5.82
CA ARG A 285 1.77 -8.32 4.50
C ARG A 285 0.63 -7.45 4.00
N HIS A 286 0.85 -6.12 3.97
CA HIS A 286 -0.12 -5.18 3.45
C HIS A 286 0.45 -4.42 2.25
N LEU A 287 -0.23 -4.47 1.10
CA LEU A 287 0.18 -3.78 -0.13
C LEU A 287 1.66 -3.96 -0.48
N GLY A 288 2.21 -5.15 -0.24
CA GLY A 288 3.59 -5.49 -0.58
C GLY A 288 4.67 -5.11 0.44
N VAL A 289 4.31 -4.43 1.54
CA VAL A 289 5.18 -4.16 2.69
C VAL A 289 4.76 -4.99 3.90
N TRP A 290 5.68 -5.16 4.86
CA TRP A 290 5.40 -5.94 6.05
C TRP A 290 5.28 -5.02 7.26
N LEU A 291 4.19 -5.20 8.01
CA LEU A 291 3.86 -4.45 9.22
C LEU A 291 3.82 -5.41 10.41
N SER A 292 4.33 -5.00 11.57
CA SER A 292 4.29 -5.82 12.78
C SER A 292 4.12 -4.96 14.04
N GLU A 293 3.68 -5.56 15.13
CA GLU A 293 3.52 -4.90 16.43
C GLU A 293 4.83 -4.27 16.93
N LYS A 294 5.96 -4.96 16.79
CA LYS A 294 7.27 -4.50 17.30
C LYS A 294 8.02 -3.55 16.37
N GLY A 295 7.68 -3.50 15.11
CA GLY A 295 8.32 -2.63 14.11
C GLY A 295 8.62 -3.33 12.79
N ASN A 296 8.53 -2.55 11.73
CA ASN A 296 8.60 -3.07 10.35
C ASN A 296 10.03 -3.32 9.88
N SER A 297 11.02 -2.67 10.50
CA SER A 297 12.40 -2.61 10.00
C SER A 297 13.08 -3.98 10.00
N GLU A 298 12.92 -4.77 11.05
CA GLU A 298 13.61 -6.05 11.17
C GLU A 298 13.07 -7.09 10.19
N CYS A 299 11.74 -7.20 10.06
CA CYS A 299 11.11 -8.13 9.12
C CYS A 299 11.46 -7.79 7.68
N ASN A 300 11.30 -6.53 7.28
CA ASN A 300 11.65 -6.06 5.94
C ASN A 300 13.14 -6.29 5.63
N THR A 301 14.02 -6.05 6.59
CA THR A 301 15.46 -6.30 6.44
C THR A 301 15.78 -7.77 6.15
N LYS A 302 15.17 -8.69 6.92
CA LYS A 302 15.35 -10.13 6.72
C LYS A 302 14.86 -10.59 5.35
N ILE A 303 13.72 -10.07 4.89
CA ILE A 303 13.13 -10.39 3.57
C ILE A 303 14.04 -9.89 2.45
N ILE A 304 14.50 -8.64 2.54
CA ILE A 304 15.40 -8.05 1.54
C ILE A 304 16.72 -8.84 1.46
N ALA A 305 17.33 -9.16 2.62
CA ALA A 305 18.56 -9.94 2.65
C ALA A 305 18.39 -11.34 2.03
N ARG A 306 17.25 -12.01 2.27
CA ARG A 306 16.91 -13.29 1.64
C ARG A 306 16.77 -13.16 0.13
N GLU A 307 16.09 -12.11 -0.35
CA GLU A 307 15.89 -11.88 -1.79
C GLU A 307 17.20 -11.63 -2.51
N VAL A 308 18.08 -10.77 -1.95
CA VAL A 308 19.43 -10.54 -2.48
C VAL A 308 20.22 -11.85 -2.53
N THR A 309 20.20 -12.62 -1.45
CA THR A 309 20.93 -13.89 -1.36
C THR A 309 20.39 -14.91 -2.37
N ARG A 310 19.06 -15.02 -2.50
CA ARG A 310 18.39 -15.91 -3.46
C ARG A 310 18.79 -15.58 -4.89
N MET A 311 18.73 -14.29 -5.26
CA MET A 311 19.12 -13.82 -6.57
C MET A 311 20.59 -14.13 -6.87
N CYS A 312 21.49 -13.84 -5.94
CA CYS A 312 22.92 -14.15 -6.09
C CYS A 312 23.18 -15.64 -6.27
N LYS A 313 22.48 -16.52 -5.53
CA LYS A 313 22.58 -17.97 -5.65
C LYS A 313 22.18 -18.46 -7.05
N VAL A 314 21.03 -17.96 -7.55
CA VAL A 314 20.53 -18.34 -8.90
C VAL A 314 21.51 -17.90 -10.00
N ILE A 315 22.01 -16.66 -9.91
CA ILE A 315 22.85 -16.07 -10.97
C ILE A 315 24.28 -16.64 -10.93
N ARG A 316 24.77 -17.04 -9.78
CA ARG A 316 26.15 -17.57 -9.63
C ARG A 316 26.49 -18.65 -10.65
N PHE A 317 25.54 -19.52 -10.95
CA PHE A 317 25.71 -20.65 -11.87
C PHE A 317 25.32 -20.33 -13.32
N LYS A 318 24.86 -19.10 -13.59
CA LYS A 318 24.50 -18.69 -14.95
C LYS A 318 25.71 -18.08 -15.68
N ARG A 319 25.75 -18.26 -17.01
CA ARG A 319 26.72 -17.59 -17.88
C ARG A 319 26.32 -16.14 -18.14
N ALA A 320 26.35 -15.31 -17.08
CA ALA A 320 26.03 -13.90 -17.17
C ALA A 320 27.31 -13.07 -17.18
N SER A 321 27.34 -12.05 -18.04
CA SER A 321 28.39 -11.03 -18.05
C SER A 321 28.27 -10.08 -16.86
N VAL A 322 29.33 -9.34 -16.54
CA VAL A 322 29.32 -8.34 -15.47
C VAL A 322 28.28 -7.24 -15.76
N SER A 323 28.18 -6.78 -17.01
CA SER A 323 27.18 -5.78 -17.42
C SER A 323 25.74 -6.25 -17.19
N GLN A 324 25.45 -7.55 -17.47
CA GLN A 324 24.15 -8.14 -17.18
C GLN A 324 23.86 -8.21 -15.68
N LEU A 325 24.87 -8.53 -14.85
CA LEU A 325 24.74 -8.51 -13.39
C LEU A 325 24.43 -7.12 -12.85
N VAL A 326 25.13 -6.11 -13.36
CA VAL A 326 24.90 -4.70 -12.99
C VAL A 326 23.50 -4.27 -13.43
N TYR A 327 23.09 -4.61 -14.65
CA TYR A 327 21.73 -4.35 -15.13
C TYR A 327 20.66 -4.98 -14.22
N MET A 328 20.82 -6.26 -13.87
CA MET A 328 19.88 -6.95 -12.99
C MET A 328 19.84 -6.32 -11.60
N ASN A 329 20.99 -5.91 -11.04
CA ASN A 329 20.99 -5.17 -9.78
C ASN A 329 20.24 -3.85 -9.91
N ASN A 330 20.61 -3.02 -10.90
CA ASN A 330 20.13 -1.65 -11.01
C ASN A 330 18.65 -1.56 -11.43
N SER A 331 18.19 -2.48 -12.30
CA SER A 331 16.86 -2.41 -12.94
C SER A 331 15.83 -3.39 -12.37
N VAL A 332 16.27 -4.43 -11.64
CA VAL A 332 15.35 -5.44 -11.08
C VAL A 332 15.41 -5.46 -9.54
N LEU A 333 16.62 -5.67 -9.00
CA LEU A 333 16.78 -5.87 -7.56
C LEU A 333 16.56 -4.59 -6.76
N LEU A 334 17.21 -3.48 -7.15
CA LEU A 334 17.07 -2.20 -6.43
C LEU A 334 15.64 -1.68 -6.42
N PRO A 335 14.86 -1.66 -7.52
CA PRO A 335 13.46 -1.25 -7.47
C PRO A 335 12.60 -2.13 -6.55
N SER A 336 12.85 -3.43 -6.53
CA SER A 336 12.17 -4.37 -5.61
C SER A 336 12.50 -4.10 -4.13
N ILE A 337 13.75 -3.77 -3.82
CA ILE A 337 14.21 -3.41 -2.47
C ILE A 337 13.62 -2.06 -2.06
N GLU A 338 13.67 -1.07 -2.94
CA GLU A 338 13.16 0.28 -2.76
C GLU A 338 11.69 0.27 -2.34
N PHE A 339 10.87 -0.47 -3.07
CA PHE A 339 9.45 -0.61 -2.73
C PHE A 339 9.24 -1.17 -1.31
N ARG A 340 10.03 -2.16 -0.90
CA ARG A 340 9.92 -2.76 0.45
C ARG A 340 10.48 -1.87 1.56
N LEU A 341 11.40 -0.96 1.23
CA LEU A 341 11.99 -0.01 2.20
C LEU A 341 11.16 1.23 2.44
N GLN A 342 10.03 1.46 1.76
CA GLN A 342 9.21 2.68 1.91
C GLN A 342 8.93 3.05 3.37
N THR A 343 8.73 2.05 4.24
CA THR A 343 8.39 2.25 5.66
C THR A 343 9.58 2.08 6.61
N SER A 344 10.75 1.77 6.08
CA SER A 344 11.95 1.42 6.87
C SER A 344 13.16 2.20 6.38
N PHE A 345 14.04 2.56 7.31
CA PHE A 345 15.29 3.24 7.00
C PHE A 345 16.45 2.43 7.57
N LEU A 346 17.30 1.89 6.71
CA LEU A 346 18.45 1.09 7.09
C LEU A 346 19.69 1.95 7.25
N SER A 347 20.55 1.65 8.23
CA SER A 347 21.86 2.28 8.32
C SER A 347 22.75 1.88 7.15
N LYS A 348 23.76 2.71 6.85
CA LYS A 348 24.75 2.43 5.80
C LYS A 348 25.39 1.05 5.98
N ASN A 349 25.84 0.74 7.20
CA ASN A 349 26.45 -0.55 7.52
C ASN A 349 25.52 -1.73 7.22
N LYS A 350 24.20 -1.57 7.47
CA LYS A 350 23.23 -2.64 7.19
C LYS A 350 22.97 -2.80 5.70
N CYS A 351 22.90 -1.69 4.96
CA CYS A 351 22.83 -1.72 3.50
C CYS A 351 24.05 -2.42 2.89
N ASP A 352 25.24 -2.09 3.37
CA ASP A 352 26.50 -2.67 2.91
C ASP A 352 26.56 -4.19 3.20
N GLN A 353 26.10 -4.61 4.40
CA GLN A 353 25.97 -6.05 4.73
C GLN A 353 25.06 -6.79 3.77
N ILE A 354 23.90 -6.22 3.44
CA ILE A 354 22.93 -6.81 2.51
C ILE A 354 23.50 -6.86 1.09
N GLN A 355 24.24 -5.84 0.67
CA GLN A 355 24.81 -5.74 -0.69
C GLN A 355 26.07 -6.60 -0.88
N ARG A 356 26.72 -7.01 0.20
CA ARG A 356 27.98 -7.79 0.15
C ARG A 356 27.96 -8.99 -0.80
N PRO A 357 26.91 -9.83 -0.87
CA PRO A 357 26.86 -10.94 -1.81
C PRO A 357 26.95 -10.51 -3.29
N ILE A 358 26.40 -9.35 -3.64
CA ILE A 358 26.43 -8.80 -4.99
C ILE A 358 27.84 -8.35 -5.36
N TRP A 359 28.52 -7.61 -4.47
CA TRP A 359 29.92 -7.23 -4.68
C TRP A 359 30.83 -8.45 -4.87
N MET A 360 30.64 -9.49 -4.04
CA MET A 360 31.40 -10.71 -4.14
C MET A 360 31.15 -11.45 -5.46
N LEU A 361 29.89 -11.49 -5.91
CA LEU A 361 29.53 -12.11 -7.17
C LEU A 361 30.19 -11.40 -8.35
N ILE A 362 30.16 -10.07 -8.39
CA ILE A 362 30.79 -9.25 -9.43
C ILE A 362 32.30 -9.43 -9.42
N LYS A 363 32.95 -9.29 -8.26
CA LYS A 363 34.41 -9.49 -8.15
C LYS A 363 34.85 -10.86 -8.62
N ASN A 364 34.12 -11.92 -8.26
CA ASN A 364 34.43 -13.29 -8.71
C ASN A 364 34.29 -13.43 -10.24
N LYS A 365 33.30 -12.79 -10.85
CA LYS A 365 33.11 -12.81 -12.33
C LYS A 365 34.18 -12.00 -13.08
N MET A 366 34.81 -11.06 -12.39
CA MET A 366 35.90 -10.23 -12.91
C MET A 366 37.27 -10.77 -12.57
N GLU A 367 37.35 -11.92 -11.89
CA GLU A 367 38.60 -12.52 -11.39
C GLU A 367 39.41 -11.59 -10.46
N LEU A 368 38.74 -10.66 -9.80
CA LEU A 368 39.30 -9.70 -8.85
C LEU A 368 39.46 -10.35 -7.46
N ALA A 369 40.54 -9.99 -6.77
CA ALA A 369 40.74 -10.37 -5.37
C ALA A 369 39.59 -9.80 -4.49
N ARG A 370 39.21 -10.54 -3.46
CA ARG A 370 38.14 -10.12 -2.52
C ARG A 370 38.49 -8.85 -1.76
N SER A 371 39.74 -8.54 -1.57
CA SER A 371 40.28 -7.36 -0.90
C SER A 371 40.18 -6.08 -1.72
N VAL A 372 39.94 -6.18 -3.03
CA VAL A 372 39.76 -5.01 -3.90
C VAL A 372 38.61 -4.15 -3.38
N ALA A 373 38.76 -2.83 -3.42
CA ALA A 373 37.75 -1.90 -2.91
C ALA A 373 36.41 -2.04 -3.64
N ASN A 374 35.29 -2.01 -2.89
CA ASN A 374 33.94 -2.13 -3.48
C ASN A 374 33.58 -0.93 -4.38
N SER A 375 34.26 0.21 -4.19
CA SER A 375 34.10 1.41 -5.03
C SER A 375 34.40 1.15 -6.50
N ILE A 376 35.24 0.20 -6.85
CA ILE A 376 35.49 -0.20 -8.25
C ILE A 376 34.21 -0.69 -8.91
N CYS A 377 33.41 -1.49 -8.21
CA CYS A 377 32.13 -1.97 -8.74
C CYS A 377 31.14 -0.83 -8.97
N SER A 378 31.20 0.24 -8.16
CA SER A 378 30.25 1.35 -8.18
C SER A 378 30.71 2.55 -9.02
N HIS A 379 31.95 2.54 -9.53
CA HIS A 379 32.48 3.64 -10.33
C HIS A 379 31.76 3.71 -11.69
N ASN A 380 31.18 4.89 -12.00
CA ASN A 380 30.38 5.09 -13.21
C ASN A 380 31.15 4.86 -14.52
N GLY A 381 32.45 5.18 -14.55
CA GLY A 381 33.31 4.95 -15.70
C GLY A 381 33.75 3.49 -15.89
N LEU A 382 33.39 2.58 -14.94
CA LEU A 382 33.71 1.16 -15.02
C LEU A 382 32.43 0.31 -15.13
N PHE A 383 31.70 0.12 -14.02
CA PHE A 383 30.55 -0.80 -13.96
C PHE A 383 29.24 -0.14 -13.58
N GLY A 384 29.27 0.97 -12.84
CA GLY A 384 28.08 1.72 -12.47
C GLY A 384 27.08 0.95 -11.60
N LEU A 385 27.57 0.02 -10.75
CA LEU A 385 26.73 -0.71 -9.81
C LEU A 385 26.17 0.27 -8.77
N ARG A 386 24.87 0.44 -8.72
CA ARG A 386 24.21 1.31 -7.74
C ARG A 386 24.23 0.66 -6.35
N SER A 387 24.43 1.50 -5.33
CA SER A 387 24.39 1.10 -3.92
C SER A 387 22.98 1.12 -3.38
N ILE A 388 22.63 0.11 -2.55
CA ILE A 388 21.36 0.07 -1.81
C ILE A 388 21.23 1.32 -0.93
N TRP A 389 22.31 1.75 -0.28
CA TRP A 389 22.30 2.94 0.56
C TRP A 389 22.00 4.23 -0.23
N GLN A 390 22.73 4.46 -1.32
CA GLN A 390 22.52 5.65 -2.15
C GLN A 390 21.12 5.68 -2.76
N ASN A 391 20.65 4.53 -3.26
CA ASN A 391 19.31 4.40 -3.82
C ASN A 391 18.23 4.66 -2.76
N GLN A 392 18.39 4.12 -1.54
CA GLN A 392 17.50 4.37 -0.41
C GLN A 392 17.42 5.87 -0.08
N ILE A 393 18.53 6.59 -0.01
CA ILE A 393 18.56 8.03 0.27
C ILE A 393 17.82 8.79 -0.84
N ALA A 394 18.16 8.55 -2.10
CA ALA A 394 17.54 9.22 -3.24
C ALA A 394 16.02 9.02 -3.25
N HIS A 395 15.57 7.75 -3.12
CA HIS A 395 14.15 7.41 -3.08
C HIS A 395 13.42 8.08 -1.93
N HIS A 396 13.92 7.95 -0.71
CA HIS A 396 13.28 8.56 0.47
C HIS A 396 13.24 10.08 0.42
N THR A 397 14.27 10.72 -0.16
CA THR A 397 14.29 12.17 -0.36
C THR A 397 13.19 12.60 -1.31
N THR A 398 13.13 11.98 -2.49
CA THR A 398 12.09 12.26 -3.50
C THR A 398 10.69 12.05 -2.92
N GLU A 399 10.45 10.90 -2.28
CA GLU A 399 9.16 10.56 -1.67
C GLU A 399 8.78 11.51 -0.53
N LEU A 400 9.74 11.92 0.30
CA LEU A 400 9.48 12.87 1.38
C LEU A 400 9.10 14.25 0.80
N THR A 401 9.85 14.73 -0.19
CA THR A 401 9.57 16.01 -0.88
C THR A 401 8.17 16.00 -1.50
N LEU A 402 7.84 14.94 -2.25
CA LEU A 402 6.53 14.81 -2.88
C LEU A 402 5.41 14.82 -1.83
N ARG A 403 5.54 14.05 -0.74
CA ARG A 403 4.52 13.98 0.31
C ARG A 403 4.36 15.28 1.08
N LEU A 404 5.44 15.99 1.40
CA LEU A 404 5.35 17.28 2.09
C LEU A 404 4.60 18.35 1.27
N ASN A 405 4.68 18.27 -0.05
CA ASN A 405 4.01 19.18 -0.99
C ASN A 405 2.56 18.77 -1.34
N GLN A 406 2.08 17.61 -0.86
CA GLN A 406 0.70 17.19 -1.11
C GLN A 406 -0.28 17.73 -0.05
N GLU A 407 -1.44 18.20 -0.49
CA GLU A 407 -2.57 18.61 0.38
C GLU A 407 -3.45 17.42 0.84
N SER A 408 -3.07 16.19 0.47
CA SER A 408 -3.80 14.97 0.79
C SER A 408 -3.49 14.46 2.21
N SER A 409 -4.23 13.44 2.66
CA SER A 409 -4.02 12.77 3.95
C SER A 409 -2.58 12.32 4.19
N VAL A 410 -1.87 11.85 3.13
CA VAL A 410 -0.46 11.46 3.28
C VAL A 410 0.44 12.67 3.55
N GLY A 411 0.18 13.82 2.93
CA GLY A 411 0.90 15.06 3.19
C GLY A 411 0.64 15.55 4.61
N ILE A 412 -0.63 15.59 5.04
CA ILE A 412 -1.01 16.01 6.39
C ILE A 412 -0.31 15.15 7.44
N THR A 413 -0.37 13.83 7.33
CA THR A 413 0.26 12.91 8.30
C THR A 413 1.79 13.03 8.28
N THR A 414 2.40 13.27 7.12
CA THR A 414 3.85 13.48 7.00
C THR A 414 4.27 14.79 7.67
N ARG A 415 3.53 15.89 7.46
CA ARG A 415 3.76 17.17 8.13
C ARG A 415 3.55 17.07 9.64
N LEU A 416 2.56 16.30 10.12
CA LEU A 416 2.40 16.03 11.55
C LEU A 416 3.62 15.31 12.14
N ARG A 417 4.17 14.32 11.44
CA ARG A 417 5.38 13.60 11.87
C ARG A 417 6.63 14.50 11.86
N LEU A 418 6.75 15.41 10.91
CA LEU A 418 7.82 16.40 10.84
C LEU A 418 7.74 17.38 12.03
N LYS A 419 6.54 17.91 12.30
CA LYS A 419 6.29 18.81 13.45
C LYS A 419 6.55 18.13 14.78
N ASP A 420 6.11 16.88 14.95
CA ASP A 420 6.39 16.08 16.16
C ASP A 420 7.91 15.90 16.37
N ALA A 421 8.64 15.63 15.31
CA ALA A 421 10.10 15.53 15.37
C ALA A 421 10.74 16.87 15.74
N GLN A 422 10.26 17.99 15.22
CA GLN A 422 10.76 19.33 15.55
C GLN A 422 10.56 19.67 17.02
N ILE A 423 9.38 19.36 17.58
CA ILE A 423 9.10 19.55 19.03
C ILE A 423 10.05 18.69 19.86
N LYS A 424 10.22 17.41 19.52
CA LYS A 424 11.14 16.50 20.26
C LYS A 424 12.59 16.96 20.20
N CYS A 425 13.01 17.61 19.12
CA CYS A 425 14.33 18.23 18.99
C CYS A 425 14.45 19.57 19.75
N LYS A 426 13.35 20.12 20.27
CA LYS A 426 13.29 21.49 20.81
C LYS A 426 13.88 22.52 19.84
N SER A 427 13.66 22.34 18.54
CA SER A 427 14.23 23.18 17.50
C SER A 427 13.33 24.40 17.24
N LYS A 428 13.92 25.59 17.33
CA LYS A 428 13.26 26.86 16.95
C LYS A 428 13.11 27.00 15.44
N PHE A 429 13.96 26.34 14.66
CA PHE A 429 13.93 26.33 13.20
C PHE A 429 13.26 25.07 12.68
N SER A 430 12.70 25.13 11.48
CA SER A 430 12.24 23.93 10.79
C SER A 430 13.40 22.93 10.65
N LEU A 431 13.10 21.63 10.77
CA LEU A 431 14.10 20.58 10.51
C LEU A 431 14.58 20.55 9.05
N LEU A 432 13.86 21.24 8.15
CA LEU A 432 14.24 21.41 6.73
C LEU A 432 15.14 22.62 6.53
N ASP A 433 15.31 23.46 7.55
CA ASP A 433 16.15 24.67 7.48
C ASP A 433 17.64 24.30 7.68
N SER A 434 18.51 24.83 6.84
CA SER A 434 19.97 24.60 6.91
C SER A 434 20.61 25.06 8.23
N ARG A 435 19.95 25.96 8.96
CA ARG A 435 20.38 26.44 10.30
C ARG A 435 20.17 25.41 11.42
N HIS A 436 19.34 24.37 11.19
CA HIS A 436 19.13 23.32 12.16
C HIS A 436 20.36 22.40 12.24
N LYS A 437 20.95 22.25 13.44
CA LYS A 437 22.05 21.30 13.69
C LYS A 437 21.50 20.01 14.25
N PHE A 438 21.69 18.92 13.52
CA PHE A 438 21.24 17.60 13.95
C PHE A 438 22.19 17.01 15.00
N ILE A 439 21.63 16.64 16.14
CA ILE A 439 22.32 15.86 17.18
C ILE A 439 22.12 14.37 16.87
N VAL A 440 23.20 13.59 16.90
CA VAL A 440 23.15 12.15 16.62
C VAL A 440 22.28 11.45 17.66
N ASN A 441 21.34 10.61 17.17
CA ASN A 441 20.43 9.80 18.00
C ASN A 441 19.45 10.57 18.91
N GLN A 442 19.19 11.85 18.65
CA GLN A 442 18.25 12.66 19.42
C GLN A 442 16.81 12.09 19.36
N ILE A 443 16.40 11.58 18.21
CA ILE A 443 15.11 10.91 18.01
C ILE A 443 15.33 9.53 17.40
N LYS A 444 14.89 8.50 18.11
CA LYS A 444 14.90 7.12 17.60
C LYS A 444 13.60 6.82 16.84
N ASN A 445 13.70 5.98 15.80
CA ASN A 445 12.56 5.39 15.07
C ASN A 445 11.65 6.35 14.28
N ASN A 446 11.95 7.64 14.18
CA ASN A 446 11.20 8.56 13.31
C ASN A 446 11.77 8.54 11.89
N LEU A 447 11.01 7.98 10.93
CA LEU A 447 11.45 7.86 9.54
C LEU A 447 11.77 9.22 8.90
N THR A 448 10.90 10.22 9.10
CA THR A 448 11.06 11.57 8.57
C THR A 448 12.35 12.21 9.10
N TYR A 449 12.59 12.14 10.40
CA TYR A 449 13.81 12.66 11.03
C TYR A 449 15.07 11.98 10.48
N ASN A 450 15.07 10.64 10.40
CA ASN A 450 16.21 9.87 9.92
C ASN A 450 16.58 10.21 8.47
N ILE A 451 15.58 10.43 7.61
CA ILE A 451 15.79 10.84 6.22
C ILE A 451 16.46 12.21 6.19
N ILE A 452 15.87 13.22 6.84
CA ILE A 452 16.36 14.59 6.83
C ILE A 452 17.78 14.67 7.44
N GLN A 453 18.02 14.00 8.57
CA GLN A 453 19.36 13.92 9.18
C GLN A 453 20.40 13.31 8.24
N SER A 454 20.02 12.27 7.48
CA SER A 454 20.94 11.61 6.54
C SER A 454 21.28 12.48 5.35
N ILE A 455 20.31 13.26 4.85
CA ILE A 455 20.49 14.23 3.76
C ILE A 455 21.41 15.35 4.23
N SER A 456 21.17 15.91 5.41
CA SER A 456 22.02 16.97 6.00
C SER A 456 23.46 16.51 6.18
N LYS A 457 23.70 15.24 6.64
CA LYS A 457 25.05 14.67 6.75
C LYS A 457 25.79 14.54 5.41
N LEU A 458 25.06 14.48 4.31
CA LEU A 458 25.63 14.47 2.95
C LEU A 458 25.85 15.88 2.38
N GLY A 459 25.60 16.93 3.16
CA GLY A 459 25.78 18.32 2.76
C GLY A 459 24.64 18.90 1.94
N PHE A 460 23.50 18.22 1.85
CA PHE A 460 22.32 18.72 1.14
C PHE A 460 21.31 19.34 2.14
N SER A 461 20.61 20.39 1.69
CA SER A 461 19.47 21.01 2.37
C SER A 461 18.21 20.87 1.50
N PHE A 462 17.03 20.94 2.15
CA PHE A 462 15.74 20.97 1.46
C PHE A 462 15.43 22.36 0.92
#